data_fb10926c237bd1b55b1bc40549e8914e
#
_entry.id   fb10926c237bd1b55b1bc40549e8914e
#
_cell.length_a   1.000
_cell.length_b   1.000
_cell.length_c   1.000
_cell.angle_alpha   90.00
_cell.angle_beta   90.00
_cell.angle_gamma   90.00
#
_symmetry.space_group_name_H-M   'P 1'
#
loop_
_entity.id
_entity.type
_entity.pdbx_description
1 polymer ?
#
loop_
_entity_poly.entity_id
_entity_poly.type
_entity_poly.pdbx_seq_one_letter_code
_entity_poly.pdbx_strand_id
1 'polypeptide(L)'
;MAIFKVLMFPWLAHGHVYPYLALAQRLSKTNKFHIYFCSTSVNLESIRNSLNQHSPSSWDHLSIELIELRLPPHPQLPPHYHTTKNIPLTLIPTLIHAFQLSAPNFSDIITRLNPDLLIYDMFQPWSAKLASSQGIPAVHFNVGGSTALSFLHHLHTHKSAVTFPVPAIYLHDYERQNQMAEEELVKVQEDDEGLFFGVFKLSCDIVLINSCCMWIEGMYIDYLSTLSQRRIVPVGPLVQENAADETDSWIMNWLSKKRESSTLYISFGSETYFSREQIQEIAKGLELCKVNFIWVARSPVGSDHINVEEALPEGFIDLVKERGILVQKWAPQAAILASPAVGGFMSHCGWNAIKESIYFGVPVVALPLKFEQPLNSRLVVEAAFGVEVARDEKGKFDGEAVGRAIDEVMLGESGERLRRRVREMSEKTKVEEEETFCGVVEELTKICVKKSASS
;
A
#
# COMPACT_ATOMS: atom_id res chain seq x y z
N MET A 1 19.48 3.93 28.46
CA MET A 1 18.01 3.85 28.42
C MET A 1 17.63 2.40 28.14
N ALA A 2 16.53 1.91 28.70
CA ALA A 2 16.05 0.58 28.37
C ALA A 2 15.63 0.50 26.88
N ILE A 3 16.01 -0.58 26.20
CA ILE A 3 15.59 -0.85 24.82
C ILE A 3 14.35 -1.73 24.90
N PHE A 4 13.24 -1.25 24.34
CA PHE A 4 11.97 -1.98 24.31
C PHE A 4 11.93 -2.98 23.15
N LYS A 5 11.45 -4.19 23.41
CA LYS A 5 11.28 -5.26 22.44
C LYS A 5 9.90 -5.15 21.77
N VAL A 6 9.85 -4.91 20.49
CA VAL A 6 8.59 -4.77 19.71
C VAL A 6 8.48 -5.92 18.73
N LEU A 7 7.42 -6.70 18.83
CA LEU A 7 7.08 -7.72 17.83
C LEU A 7 6.16 -7.10 16.77
N MET A 8 6.60 -7.08 15.51
CA MET A 8 5.82 -6.58 14.38
C MET A 8 5.32 -7.74 13.53
N PHE A 9 4.02 -7.78 13.29
CA PHE A 9 3.36 -8.90 12.67
C PHE A 9 2.38 -8.44 11.56
N PRO A 10 2.88 -8.19 10.32
CA PRO A 10 2.05 -7.81 9.18
C PRO A 10 1.29 -8.99 8.57
N TRP A 11 0.23 -8.69 7.81
CA TRP A 11 -0.36 -9.62 6.87
C TRP A 11 0.65 -10.02 5.77
N LEU A 12 0.42 -11.17 5.13
CA LEU A 12 1.36 -11.81 4.20
C LEU A 12 1.41 -11.17 2.80
N ALA A 13 0.76 -10.03 2.59
CA ALA A 13 0.79 -9.28 1.35
C ALA A 13 1.95 -8.27 1.32
N HIS A 14 2.60 -8.11 0.17
CA HIS A 14 3.68 -7.12 0.02
C HIS A 14 3.22 -5.70 0.34
N GLY A 15 1.96 -5.34 0.03
CA GLY A 15 1.35 -4.06 0.38
C GLY A 15 1.27 -3.80 1.89
N HIS A 16 1.37 -4.84 2.72
CA HIS A 16 1.41 -4.78 4.18
C HIS A 16 2.83 -4.95 4.73
N VAL A 17 3.57 -5.92 4.21
CA VAL A 17 4.93 -6.26 4.67
C VAL A 17 5.87 -5.06 4.55
N TYR A 18 5.86 -4.34 3.43
CA TYR A 18 6.80 -3.23 3.22
C TYR A 18 6.51 -1.98 4.05
N PRO A 19 5.26 -1.52 4.24
CA PRO A 19 4.98 -0.46 5.21
C PRO A 19 5.37 -0.81 6.64
N TYR A 20 5.13 -2.06 7.08
CA TYR A 20 5.61 -2.54 8.37
C TYR A 20 7.13 -2.54 8.47
N LEU A 21 7.82 -2.95 7.40
CA LEU A 21 9.28 -2.92 7.36
C LEU A 21 9.81 -1.49 7.42
N ALA A 22 9.20 -0.56 6.69
CA ALA A 22 9.57 0.86 6.74
C ALA A 22 9.39 1.45 8.15
N LEU A 23 8.28 1.13 8.82
CA LEU A 23 8.05 1.52 10.21
C LEU A 23 9.10 0.88 11.14
N ALA A 24 9.41 -0.41 10.96
CA ALA A 24 10.43 -1.14 11.73
C ALA A 24 11.81 -0.48 11.62
N GLN A 25 12.21 -0.10 10.40
CA GLN A 25 13.47 0.57 10.13
C GLN A 25 13.55 1.93 10.83
N ARG A 26 12.48 2.74 10.74
CA ARG A 26 12.43 4.05 11.39
C ARG A 26 12.48 3.92 12.93
N LEU A 27 11.71 3.00 13.51
CA LEU A 27 11.72 2.75 14.96
C LEU A 27 13.09 2.27 15.44
N SER A 28 13.73 1.34 14.72
CA SER A 28 15.06 0.83 15.05
C SER A 28 16.13 1.92 15.06
N LYS A 29 16.08 2.89 14.12
CA LYS A 29 17.02 4.03 14.06
C LYS A 29 16.96 4.94 15.29
N THR A 30 15.89 4.88 16.07
CA THR A 30 15.77 5.71 17.30
C THR A 30 16.61 5.18 18.47
N ASN A 31 17.17 3.99 18.36
CA ASN A 31 17.89 3.29 19.43
C ASN A 31 17.05 3.05 20.71
N LYS A 32 15.73 3.21 20.63
CA LYS A 32 14.79 2.92 21.73
C LYS A 32 14.13 1.57 21.60
N PHE A 33 14.11 1.00 20.40
CA PHE A 33 13.38 -0.23 20.09
C PHE A 33 14.28 -1.27 19.44
N HIS A 34 14.14 -2.52 19.90
CA HIS A 34 14.59 -3.72 19.23
C HIS A 34 13.38 -4.38 18.56
N ILE A 35 13.45 -4.60 17.27
CA ILE A 35 12.31 -5.07 16.48
C ILE A 35 12.46 -6.55 16.17
N TYR A 36 11.48 -7.35 16.55
CA TYR A 36 11.26 -8.69 16.01
C TYR A 36 10.26 -8.58 14.87
N PHE A 37 10.68 -8.85 13.64
CA PHE A 37 9.83 -8.80 12.47
C PHE A 37 9.39 -10.21 12.08
N CYS A 38 8.11 -10.55 12.32
CA CYS A 38 7.56 -11.88 12.15
C CYS A 38 6.80 -12.01 10.83
N SER A 39 7.21 -12.93 9.97
CA SER A 39 6.49 -13.27 8.72
C SER A 39 6.87 -14.68 8.24
N THR A 40 6.28 -15.14 7.14
CA THR A 40 6.62 -16.43 6.52
C THR A 40 7.99 -16.41 5.86
N SER A 41 8.63 -17.59 5.70
CA SER A 41 9.97 -17.73 5.12
C SER A 41 10.12 -17.04 3.78
N VAL A 42 9.11 -17.15 2.88
CA VAL A 42 9.12 -16.54 1.55
C VAL A 42 9.11 -15.00 1.61
N ASN A 43 8.37 -14.41 2.53
CA ASN A 43 8.38 -12.96 2.75
C ASN A 43 9.69 -12.51 3.39
N LEU A 44 10.22 -13.26 4.37
CA LEU A 44 11.50 -12.96 4.99
C LEU A 44 12.67 -13.04 4.00
N GLU A 45 12.65 -13.98 3.06
CA GLU A 45 13.62 -14.06 1.98
C GLU A 45 13.53 -12.83 1.05
N SER A 46 12.30 -12.42 0.68
CA SER A 46 12.07 -11.20 -0.11
C SER A 46 12.61 -9.96 0.60
N ILE A 47 12.40 -9.86 1.92
CA ILE A 47 12.96 -8.80 2.75
C ILE A 47 14.49 -8.85 2.73
N ARG A 48 15.14 -9.99 3.00
CA ARG A 48 16.61 -10.11 2.97
C ARG A 48 17.18 -9.69 1.62
N ASN A 49 16.57 -10.11 0.53
CA ASN A 49 17.01 -9.76 -0.81
C ASN A 49 16.91 -8.25 -1.06
N SER A 50 15.79 -7.62 -0.67
CA SER A 50 15.62 -6.16 -0.74
C SER A 50 16.67 -5.42 0.08
N LEU A 51 17.06 -5.96 1.23
CA LEU A 51 18.00 -5.38 2.16
C LEU A 51 19.45 -5.46 1.67
N ASN A 52 19.82 -6.61 1.10
CA ASN A 52 21.18 -6.85 0.57
C ASN A 52 21.47 -6.01 -0.68
N GLN A 53 20.45 -5.64 -1.45
CA GLN A 53 20.60 -4.78 -2.64
C GLN A 53 20.95 -3.32 -2.29
N HIS A 54 20.60 -2.85 -1.09
CA HIS A 54 20.72 -1.43 -0.72
C HIS A 54 22.02 -1.05 0.00
N SER A 55 22.93 -1.95 0.24
CA SER A 55 24.24 -1.87 0.90
C SER A 55 24.34 -2.82 2.11
N PRO A 56 25.20 -3.81 2.07
CA PRO A 56 25.37 -4.77 3.18
C PRO A 56 25.69 -4.13 4.54
N SER A 57 26.35 -2.95 4.53
CA SER A 57 26.75 -2.23 5.73
C SER A 57 25.62 -1.40 6.39
N SER A 58 24.49 -1.18 5.72
CA SER A 58 23.41 -0.33 6.27
C SER A 58 22.53 -1.05 7.30
N TRP A 59 22.63 -2.38 7.39
CA TRP A 59 21.81 -3.22 8.29
C TRP A 59 22.47 -3.59 9.59
N ASP A 60 23.80 -3.66 9.61
CA ASP A 60 24.56 -3.98 10.83
C ASP A 60 24.31 -3.00 11.98
N HIS A 61 23.73 -1.84 11.67
CA HIS A 61 23.36 -0.80 12.63
C HIS A 61 21.88 -0.82 13.05
N LEU A 62 21.02 -1.65 12.40
CA LEU A 62 19.61 -1.73 12.74
C LEU A 62 19.35 -2.85 13.73
N SER A 63 18.61 -2.54 14.78
CA SER A 63 18.19 -3.53 15.79
C SER A 63 16.91 -4.25 15.33
N ILE A 64 17.00 -5.01 14.20
CA ILE A 64 15.89 -5.78 13.62
C ILE A 64 16.28 -7.25 13.50
N GLU A 65 15.47 -8.14 14.08
CA GLU A 65 15.60 -9.60 13.97
C GLU A 65 14.40 -10.18 13.21
N LEU A 66 14.68 -11.01 12.21
CA LEU A 66 13.66 -11.65 11.38
C LEU A 66 13.22 -12.97 12.00
N ILE A 67 11.94 -13.10 12.29
CA ILE A 67 11.33 -14.26 12.98
C ILE A 67 10.42 -15.00 12.00
N GLU A 68 10.67 -16.30 11.81
CA GLU A 68 9.86 -17.12 10.92
C GLU A 68 8.55 -17.57 11.59
N LEU A 69 7.42 -17.25 10.94
CA LEU A 69 6.12 -17.86 11.20
C LEU A 69 5.95 -19.10 10.31
N ARG A 70 5.62 -20.22 10.91
CA ARG A 70 5.33 -21.46 10.18
C ARG A 70 3.84 -21.65 10.04
N LEU A 71 3.36 -21.70 8.80
CA LEU A 71 1.99 -22.10 8.50
C LEU A 71 1.88 -23.62 8.57
N PRO A 72 0.72 -24.16 9.01
CA PRO A 72 0.49 -25.60 8.95
C PRO A 72 0.57 -26.10 7.49
N PRO A 73 1.07 -27.33 7.28
CA PRO A 73 1.18 -27.89 5.93
C PRO A 73 -0.21 -28.06 5.31
N HIS A 74 -0.36 -27.64 4.05
CA HIS A 74 -1.59 -27.79 3.28
C HIS A 74 -1.28 -28.26 1.86
N PRO A 75 -1.97 -29.28 1.29
CA PRO A 75 -1.64 -29.86 -0.04
C PRO A 75 -1.66 -28.86 -1.18
N GLN A 76 -2.57 -27.88 -1.14
CA GLN A 76 -2.73 -26.83 -2.17
C GLN A 76 -1.93 -25.57 -1.89
N LEU A 77 -1.24 -25.48 -0.73
CA LEU A 77 -0.53 -24.30 -0.31
C LEU A 77 0.97 -24.62 -0.02
N PRO A 78 1.75 -24.93 -1.05
CA PRO A 78 3.19 -25.14 -0.88
C PRO A 78 3.89 -23.86 -0.39
N PRO A 79 5.08 -23.92 0.20
CA PRO A 79 5.76 -22.81 0.86
C PRO A 79 5.90 -21.54 0.01
N HIS A 80 6.04 -21.64 -1.31
CA HIS A 80 6.13 -20.48 -2.20
C HIS A 80 4.81 -19.70 -2.33
N TYR A 81 3.68 -20.29 -1.90
CA TYR A 81 2.36 -19.64 -1.80
C TYR A 81 2.05 -19.13 -0.37
N HIS A 82 3.01 -19.13 0.53
CA HIS A 82 2.85 -18.52 1.85
C HIS A 82 2.99 -16.98 1.83
N THR A 83 2.55 -16.38 0.75
CA THR A 83 2.48 -14.93 0.49
C THR A 83 1.39 -14.68 -0.55
N THR A 84 0.81 -13.47 -0.59
CA THR A 84 -0.15 -13.13 -1.66
C THR A 84 0.52 -12.89 -3.01
N LYS A 85 1.84 -12.75 -3.04
CA LYS A 85 2.59 -12.56 -4.28
C LYS A 85 2.54 -13.82 -5.14
N ASN A 86 2.02 -13.69 -6.36
CA ASN A 86 1.93 -14.76 -7.36
C ASN A 86 1.07 -15.98 -6.93
N ILE A 87 0.23 -15.84 -5.92
CA ILE A 87 -0.73 -16.91 -5.55
C ILE A 87 -1.96 -16.82 -6.46
N PRO A 88 -2.54 -17.94 -6.93
CA PRO A 88 -3.83 -17.94 -7.59
C PRO A 88 -4.92 -17.34 -6.67
N LEU A 89 -5.77 -16.46 -7.21
CA LEU A 89 -6.82 -15.78 -6.42
C LEU A 89 -7.73 -16.78 -5.69
N THR A 90 -7.99 -17.94 -6.29
CA THR A 90 -8.78 -19.04 -5.70
C THR A 90 -8.17 -19.63 -4.42
N LEU A 91 -6.87 -19.44 -4.17
CA LEU A 91 -6.16 -19.92 -2.99
C LEU A 91 -6.01 -18.85 -1.89
N ILE A 92 -6.44 -17.61 -2.11
CA ILE A 92 -6.41 -16.55 -1.08
C ILE A 92 -7.19 -16.96 0.18
N PRO A 93 -8.42 -17.49 0.10
CA PRO A 93 -9.14 -17.98 1.30
C PRO A 93 -8.38 -19.09 2.03
N THR A 94 -7.73 -20.00 1.28
CA THR A 94 -6.90 -21.06 1.87
C THR A 94 -5.68 -20.50 2.61
N LEU A 95 -5.02 -19.48 2.06
CA LEU A 95 -3.91 -18.81 2.71
C LEU A 95 -4.35 -18.11 4.00
N ILE A 96 -5.49 -17.40 3.97
CA ILE A 96 -6.06 -16.73 5.15
C ILE A 96 -6.36 -17.78 6.24
N HIS A 97 -6.99 -18.90 5.88
CA HIS A 97 -7.29 -19.96 6.82
C HIS A 97 -6.02 -20.59 7.43
N ALA A 98 -5.02 -20.91 6.60
CA ALA A 98 -3.74 -21.44 7.08
C ALA A 98 -3.02 -20.43 8.01
N PHE A 99 -3.14 -19.13 7.72
CA PHE A 99 -2.59 -18.08 8.57
C PHE A 99 -3.28 -18.02 9.94
N GLN A 100 -4.59 -18.17 10.00
CA GLN A 100 -5.32 -18.26 11.27
C GLN A 100 -4.93 -19.52 12.07
N LEU A 101 -4.78 -20.65 11.38
CA LEU A 101 -4.32 -21.90 12.01
C LEU A 101 -2.87 -21.85 12.49
N SER A 102 -2.09 -20.83 12.18
CA SER A 102 -0.75 -20.61 12.71
C SER A 102 -0.71 -20.02 14.12
N ALA A 103 -1.86 -19.70 14.72
CA ALA A 103 -1.97 -19.13 16.06
C ALA A 103 -1.18 -19.91 17.15
N PRO A 104 -1.12 -21.25 17.20
CA PRO A 104 -0.28 -21.97 18.15
C PRO A 104 1.22 -21.68 17.97
N ASN A 105 1.72 -21.68 16.72
CA ASN A 105 3.12 -21.34 16.45
C ASN A 105 3.44 -19.89 16.82
N PHE A 106 2.52 -18.96 16.58
CA PHE A 106 2.68 -17.57 17.01
C PHE A 106 2.67 -17.45 18.54
N SER A 107 1.84 -18.24 19.25
CA SER A 107 1.83 -18.27 20.71
C SER A 107 3.20 -18.70 21.28
N ASP A 108 3.85 -19.70 20.69
CA ASP A 108 5.20 -20.12 21.08
C ASP A 108 6.23 -19.00 20.83
N ILE A 109 6.11 -18.29 19.70
CA ILE A 109 6.98 -17.16 19.34
C ILE A 109 6.84 -16.06 20.39
N ILE A 110 5.62 -15.60 20.68
CA ILE A 110 5.38 -14.48 21.61
C ILE A 110 5.80 -14.83 23.03
N THR A 111 5.59 -16.08 23.47
CA THR A 111 6.02 -16.56 24.78
C THR A 111 7.54 -16.57 24.89
N ARG A 112 8.24 -17.07 23.87
CA ARG A 112 9.72 -17.15 23.85
C ARG A 112 10.37 -15.77 23.81
N LEU A 113 9.84 -14.85 22.99
CA LEU A 113 10.42 -13.52 22.80
C LEU A 113 10.08 -12.57 23.93
N ASN A 114 8.93 -12.78 24.57
CA ASN A 114 8.35 -11.91 25.60
C ASN A 114 8.51 -10.43 25.25
N PRO A 115 7.88 -9.95 24.14
CA PRO A 115 8.03 -8.57 23.69
C PRO A 115 7.30 -7.60 24.65
N ASP A 116 7.75 -6.35 24.67
CA ASP A 116 7.11 -5.28 25.43
C ASP A 116 5.85 -4.76 24.75
N LEU A 117 5.76 -4.98 23.42
CA LEU A 117 4.66 -4.51 22.60
C LEU A 117 4.50 -5.42 21.38
N LEU A 118 3.24 -5.71 21.00
CA LEU A 118 2.88 -6.28 19.70
C LEU A 118 2.32 -5.16 18.80
N ILE A 119 2.83 -5.03 17.55
CA ILE A 119 2.20 -4.25 16.49
C ILE A 119 1.63 -5.24 15.47
N TYR A 120 0.31 -5.26 15.29
CA TYR A 120 -0.42 -6.25 14.50
C TYR A 120 -1.30 -5.62 13.42
N ASP A 121 -1.64 -6.42 12.41
CA ASP A 121 -2.41 -6.03 11.24
C ASP A 121 -3.88 -6.48 11.34
N MET A 122 -4.68 -6.05 10.37
CA MET A 122 -6.14 -6.27 10.35
C MET A 122 -6.56 -7.73 10.16
N PHE A 123 -5.76 -8.56 9.50
CA PHE A 123 -6.11 -9.96 9.19
C PHE A 123 -5.84 -10.95 10.33
N GLN A 124 -5.25 -10.51 11.44
CA GLN A 124 -4.92 -11.36 12.58
C GLN A 124 -5.37 -10.82 13.94
N PRO A 125 -6.68 -10.58 14.16
CA PRO A 125 -7.21 -10.12 15.46
C PRO A 125 -6.89 -11.11 16.60
N TRP A 126 -6.75 -12.39 16.28
CA TRP A 126 -6.37 -13.43 17.23
C TRP A 126 -4.98 -13.18 17.86
N SER A 127 -4.06 -12.54 17.15
CA SER A 127 -2.71 -12.24 17.69
C SER A 127 -2.77 -11.22 18.84
N ALA A 128 -3.65 -10.21 18.73
CA ALA A 128 -3.88 -9.25 19.80
C ALA A 128 -4.54 -9.90 21.03
N LYS A 129 -5.48 -10.82 20.82
CA LYS A 129 -6.10 -11.61 21.91
C LYS A 129 -5.06 -12.47 22.63
N LEU A 130 -4.16 -13.13 21.88
CA LEU A 130 -3.05 -13.91 22.44
C LEU A 130 -2.07 -13.03 23.23
N ALA A 131 -1.68 -11.88 22.68
CA ALA A 131 -0.81 -10.93 23.38
C ALA A 131 -1.43 -10.46 24.70
N SER A 132 -2.71 -10.06 24.66
CA SER A 132 -3.45 -9.62 25.85
C SER A 132 -3.52 -10.70 26.93
N SER A 133 -3.71 -11.99 26.56
CA SER A 133 -3.74 -13.10 27.51
C SER A 133 -2.40 -13.31 28.23
N GLN A 134 -1.29 -12.81 27.67
CA GLN A 134 0.05 -12.85 28.25
C GLN A 134 0.48 -11.50 28.87
N GLY A 135 -0.46 -10.54 29.03
CA GLY A 135 -0.16 -9.22 29.58
C GLY A 135 0.70 -8.34 28.64
N ILE A 136 0.74 -8.65 27.36
CA ILE A 136 1.48 -7.89 26.35
C ILE A 136 0.51 -6.92 25.67
N PRO A 137 0.75 -5.58 25.72
CA PRO A 137 -0.06 -4.61 25.00
C PRO A 137 0.06 -4.82 23.50
N ALA A 138 -1.05 -4.62 22.79
CA ALA A 138 -1.11 -4.75 21.35
C ALA A 138 -1.61 -3.45 20.69
N VAL A 139 -0.93 -2.97 19.66
CA VAL A 139 -1.28 -1.79 18.87
C VAL A 139 -1.57 -2.22 17.44
N HIS A 140 -2.75 -1.88 16.94
CA HIS A 140 -3.08 -2.09 15.53
C HIS A 140 -2.37 -1.05 14.66
N PHE A 141 -1.71 -1.49 13.57
CA PHE A 141 -1.19 -0.63 12.53
C PHE A 141 -1.92 -0.90 11.22
N ASN A 142 -2.72 0.07 10.78
CA ASN A 142 -3.40 0.02 9.48
C ASN A 142 -2.52 0.63 8.38
N VAL A 143 -2.28 -0.13 7.32
CA VAL A 143 -1.42 0.26 6.20
C VAL A 143 -2.14 1.08 5.11
N GLY A 144 -3.46 1.19 5.18
CA GLY A 144 -4.28 2.02 4.29
C GLY A 144 -4.37 3.47 4.73
N GLY A 145 -4.96 4.32 3.89
CA GLY A 145 -5.23 5.73 4.17
C GLY A 145 -6.46 5.93 5.06
N SER A 146 -6.46 7.02 5.82
CA SER A 146 -7.56 7.37 6.71
C SER A 146 -8.86 7.70 5.96
N THR A 147 -8.77 8.24 4.75
CA THR A 147 -9.93 8.59 3.93
C THR A 147 -10.77 7.37 3.59
N ALA A 148 -10.16 6.38 2.95
CA ALA A 148 -10.86 5.14 2.61
C ALA A 148 -11.34 4.39 3.85
N LEU A 149 -10.48 4.30 4.87
CA LEU A 149 -10.79 3.57 6.09
C LEU A 149 -11.95 4.21 6.88
N SER A 150 -12.01 5.54 6.96
CA SER A 150 -13.11 6.24 7.61
C SER A 150 -14.45 6.05 6.87
N PHE A 151 -14.42 6.06 5.53
CA PHE A 151 -15.61 5.79 4.72
C PHE A 151 -16.12 4.35 4.93
N LEU A 152 -15.25 3.37 4.85
CA LEU A 152 -15.61 1.95 5.03
C LEU A 152 -16.10 1.68 6.47
N HIS A 153 -15.43 2.26 7.47
CA HIS A 153 -15.88 2.15 8.86
C HIS A 153 -17.24 2.82 9.10
N HIS A 154 -17.49 3.95 8.44
CA HIS A 154 -18.79 4.61 8.47
C HIS A 154 -19.90 3.71 7.91
N LEU A 155 -19.68 3.09 6.72
CA LEU A 155 -20.64 2.17 6.13
C LEU A 155 -20.92 0.96 7.04
N HIS A 156 -19.87 0.41 7.64
CA HIS A 156 -20.01 -0.70 8.59
C HIS A 156 -20.83 -0.32 9.81
N THR A 157 -20.59 0.88 10.37
CA THR A 157 -21.25 1.34 11.61
C THR A 157 -22.70 1.78 11.36
N HIS A 158 -22.97 2.48 10.27
CA HIS A 158 -24.26 3.16 10.02
C HIS A 158 -25.16 2.48 8.99
N LYS A 159 -24.69 1.45 8.28
CA LYS A 159 -25.47 0.63 7.32
C LYS A 159 -26.36 1.49 6.40
N SER A 160 -25.84 2.42 5.66
CA SER A 160 -26.58 3.33 4.76
C SER A 160 -27.63 4.26 5.43
N ALA A 161 -27.80 4.21 6.73
CA ALA A 161 -28.78 5.07 7.42
C ALA A 161 -28.33 6.54 7.55
N VAL A 162 -27.02 6.77 7.44
CA VAL A 162 -26.40 8.10 7.60
C VAL A 162 -25.49 8.34 6.40
N THR A 163 -25.53 9.54 5.82
CA THR A 163 -24.64 9.94 4.73
C THR A 163 -23.24 10.21 5.28
N PHE A 164 -22.22 9.76 4.54
CA PHE A 164 -20.83 10.07 4.88
C PHE A 164 -20.60 11.59 4.88
N PRO A 165 -19.88 12.15 5.86
CA PRO A 165 -19.77 13.62 6.05
C PRO A 165 -19.14 14.36 4.87
N VAL A 166 -18.33 13.68 4.04
CA VAL A 166 -17.65 14.27 2.89
C VAL A 166 -18.23 13.72 1.60
N PRO A 167 -19.15 14.46 0.92
CA PRO A 167 -19.86 13.97 -0.27
C PRO A 167 -18.97 13.64 -1.46
N ALA A 168 -17.76 14.23 -1.52
CA ALA A 168 -16.77 13.95 -2.57
C ALA A 168 -16.21 12.53 -2.50
N ILE A 169 -16.29 11.87 -1.35
CA ILE A 169 -15.84 10.48 -1.14
C ILE A 169 -17.06 9.57 -1.20
N TYR A 170 -17.15 8.80 -2.26
CA TYR A 170 -18.29 7.91 -2.54
C TYR A 170 -17.87 6.70 -3.37
N LEU A 171 -18.75 5.72 -3.45
CA LEU A 171 -18.64 4.58 -4.37
C LEU A 171 -19.81 4.60 -5.35
N HIS A 172 -19.53 4.34 -6.63
CA HIS A 172 -20.57 4.01 -7.61
C HIS A 172 -21.20 2.65 -7.30
N ASP A 173 -22.37 2.38 -7.86
CA ASP A 173 -23.08 1.11 -7.60
C ASP A 173 -22.27 -0.13 -8.01
N TYR A 174 -21.55 -0.08 -9.14
CA TYR A 174 -20.70 -1.17 -9.59
C TYR A 174 -19.47 -1.35 -8.65
N GLU A 175 -18.93 -0.25 -8.07
CA GLU A 175 -17.82 -0.31 -7.10
C GLU A 175 -18.28 -0.93 -5.78
N ARG A 176 -19.50 -0.61 -5.32
CA ARG A 176 -20.11 -1.22 -4.13
C ARG A 176 -20.31 -2.73 -4.30
N GLN A 177 -20.80 -3.16 -5.49
CA GLN A 177 -20.99 -4.57 -5.79
C GLN A 177 -19.67 -5.33 -5.79
N ASN A 178 -18.62 -4.75 -6.39
CA ASN A 178 -17.28 -5.34 -6.38
C ASN A 178 -16.72 -5.45 -4.96
N GLN A 179 -16.84 -4.40 -4.15
CA GLN A 179 -16.38 -4.41 -2.77
C GLN A 179 -17.09 -5.48 -1.93
N MET A 180 -18.41 -5.63 -2.06
CA MET A 180 -19.15 -6.69 -1.36
C MET A 180 -18.68 -8.10 -1.75
N ALA A 181 -18.38 -8.32 -3.04
CA ALA A 181 -17.83 -9.58 -3.51
C ALA A 181 -16.41 -9.83 -2.97
N GLU A 182 -15.58 -8.79 -2.87
CA GLU A 182 -14.22 -8.86 -2.30
C GLU A 182 -14.25 -9.13 -0.79
N GLU A 183 -15.15 -8.48 -0.05
CA GLU A 183 -15.36 -8.73 1.37
C GLU A 183 -15.79 -10.19 1.63
N GLU A 184 -16.66 -10.76 0.77
CA GLU A 184 -17.09 -12.14 0.89
C GLU A 184 -15.94 -13.13 0.67
N LEU A 185 -14.99 -12.82 -0.24
CA LEU A 185 -13.80 -13.66 -0.47
C LEU A 185 -12.88 -13.75 0.74
N VAL A 186 -12.83 -12.72 1.58
CA VAL A 186 -11.95 -12.67 2.77
C VAL A 186 -12.67 -13.05 4.06
N LYS A 187 -13.99 -13.26 4.03
CA LYS A 187 -14.73 -13.83 5.16
C LYS A 187 -14.36 -15.28 5.36
N VAL A 188 -13.72 -15.59 6.48
CA VAL A 188 -13.29 -16.93 6.83
C VAL A 188 -14.25 -17.62 7.82
N GLN A 189 -14.96 -16.85 8.65
CA GLN A 189 -16.01 -17.33 9.56
C GLN A 189 -17.04 -16.22 9.84
N GLU A 190 -18.33 -16.60 10.01
CA GLU A 190 -19.43 -15.66 10.28
C GLU A 190 -19.35 -14.94 11.63
N ASP A 191 -18.56 -15.44 12.58
CA ASP A 191 -18.49 -14.96 13.96
C ASP A 191 -17.32 -14.00 14.24
N ASP A 192 -16.52 -13.59 13.24
CA ASP A 192 -15.34 -12.77 13.49
C ASP A 192 -15.70 -11.27 13.50
N GLU A 193 -16.42 -10.82 14.54
CA GLU A 193 -16.58 -9.39 14.85
C GLU A 193 -15.24 -8.62 14.92
N GLY A 194 -14.13 -9.36 14.98
CA GLY A 194 -12.78 -8.84 15.06
C GLY A 194 -12.11 -8.50 13.74
N LEU A 195 -12.57 -9.04 12.60
CA LEU A 195 -12.02 -8.73 11.28
C LEU A 195 -12.41 -7.30 10.86
N PHE A 196 -11.53 -6.65 10.07
CA PHE A 196 -11.67 -5.28 9.57
C PHE A 196 -11.76 -4.22 10.67
N PHE A 197 -12.94 -3.97 11.27
CA PHE A 197 -13.15 -2.86 12.20
C PHE A 197 -13.10 -3.29 13.66
N GLY A 198 -13.35 -4.55 13.97
CA GLY A 198 -13.19 -5.09 15.32
C GLY A 198 -11.75 -5.04 15.84
N VAL A 199 -10.75 -5.08 14.93
CA VAL A 199 -9.33 -4.94 15.28
C VAL A 199 -9.01 -3.63 15.99
N PHE A 200 -9.74 -2.55 15.71
CA PHE A 200 -9.58 -1.27 16.42
C PHE A 200 -9.87 -1.39 17.92
N LYS A 201 -10.90 -2.15 18.29
CA LYS A 201 -11.28 -2.37 19.70
C LYS A 201 -10.23 -3.18 20.47
N LEU A 202 -9.49 -4.04 19.79
CA LEU A 202 -8.42 -4.87 20.38
C LEU A 202 -7.12 -4.08 20.57
N SER A 203 -6.96 -2.93 19.92
CA SER A 203 -5.81 -2.07 20.08
C SER A 203 -5.83 -1.34 21.43
N CYS A 204 -4.70 -1.35 22.13
CA CYS A 204 -4.56 -0.61 23.37
C CYS A 204 -4.34 0.89 23.06
N ASP A 205 -5.02 1.77 23.80
CA ASP A 205 -4.87 3.23 23.78
C ASP A 205 -4.97 3.90 22.39
N ILE A 206 -4.22 3.44 21.40
CA ILE A 206 -4.08 4.07 20.06
C ILE A 206 -4.20 3.06 18.93
N VAL A 207 -4.46 3.57 17.72
CA VAL A 207 -4.29 2.85 16.44
C VAL A 207 -3.32 3.65 15.57
N LEU A 208 -2.30 2.99 15.05
CA LEU A 208 -1.40 3.59 14.07
C LEU A 208 -2.02 3.53 12.68
N ILE A 209 -1.87 4.61 11.90
CA ILE A 209 -2.34 4.65 10.52
C ILE A 209 -1.26 5.18 9.59
N ASN A 210 -1.15 4.58 8.41
CA ASN A 210 -0.18 4.96 7.39
C ASN A 210 -0.65 6.20 6.60
N SER A 211 -0.88 7.30 7.31
CA SER A 211 -1.25 8.59 6.71
C SER A 211 -0.02 9.41 6.38
N CYS A 212 -0.03 10.11 5.26
CA CYS A 212 1.10 10.90 4.78
C CYS A 212 0.92 12.42 4.95
N CYS A 213 -0.32 12.90 5.11
CA CYS A 213 -0.62 14.32 5.03
C CYS A 213 -1.75 14.72 5.97
N MET A 214 -1.41 15.25 7.14
CA MET A 214 -2.41 15.69 8.13
C MET A 214 -3.37 16.74 7.59
N TRP A 215 -2.91 17.62 6.75
CA TRP A 215 -3.74 18.69 6.18
C TRP A 215 -4.70 18.23 5.06
N ILE A 216 -4.52 17.00 4.50
CA ILE A 216 -5.49 16.35 3.60
C ILE A 216 -6.34 15.34 4.37
N GLU A 217 -5.69 14.48 5.16
CA GLU A 217 -6.33 13.36 5.82
C GLU A 217 -6.77 13.65 7.26
N GLY A 218 -6.40 14.81 7.85
CA GLY A 218 -6.69 15.12 9.25
C GLY A 218 -8.15 15.01 9.62
N MET A 219 -9.06 15.55 8.81
CA MET A 219 -10.50 15.45 9.04
C MET A 219 -11.01 14.00 9.03
N TYR A 220 -10.43 13.13 8.22
CA TYR A 220 -10.77 11.70 8.16
C TYR A 220 -10.19 10.95 9.35
N ILE A 221 -9.01 11.34 9.83
CA ILE A 221 -8.39 10.81 11.07
C ILE A 221 -9.28 11.14 12.27
N ASP A 222 -9.73 12.39 12.40
CA ASP A 222 -10.62 12.83 13.49
C ASP A 222 -11.96 12.08 13.45
N TYR A 223 -12.52 11.93 12.25
CA TYR A 223 -13.76 11.19 12.07
C TYR A 223 -13.58 9.69 12.38
N LEU A 224 -12.53 9.08 11.91
CA LEU A 224 -12.21 7.68 12.22
C LEU A 224 -11.97 7.47 13.72
N SER A 225 -11.34 8.43 14.38
CA SER A 225 -11.15 8.41 15.84
C SER A 225 -12.49 8.40 16.59
N THR A 226 -13.45 9.19 16.09
CA THR A 226 -14.81 9.23 16.63
C THR A 226 -15.55 7.90 16.41
N LEU A 227 -15.49 7.33 15.21
CA LEU A 227 -16.15 6.07 14.86
C LEU A 227 -15.58 4.88 15.63
N SER A 228 -14.27 4.79 15.71
CA SER A 228 -13.57 3.66 16.34
C SER A 228 -13.47 3.76 17.86
N GLN A 229 -13.73 4.94 18.43
CA GLN A 229 -13.50 5.27 19.85
C GLN A 229 -12.05 4.98 20.28
N ARG A 230 -11.12 5.20 19.35
CA ARG A 230 -9.68 5.07 19.57
C ARG A 230 -8.97 6.29 19.03
N ARG A 231 -7.91 6.71 19.69
CA ARG A 231 -7.05 7.77 19.17
C ARG A 231 -6.24 7.23 17.99
N ILE A 232 -6.42 7.85 16.83
CA ILE A 232 -5.70 7.50 15.60
C ILE A 232 -4.42 8.31 15.54
N VAL A 233 -3.28 7.64 15.35
CA VAL A 233 -1.95 8.24 15.31
C VAL A 233 -1.33 7.99 13.94
N PRO A 234 -1.12 9.03 13.12
CA PRO A 234 -0.45 8.91 11.84
C PRO A 234 1.03 8.57 12.03
N VAL A 235 1.57 7.71 11.16
CA VAL A 235 3.00 7.31 11.22
C VAL A 235 3.88 8.03 10.21
N GLY A 236 3.28 8.88 9.36
CA GLY A 236 3.96 9.56 8.27
C GLY A 236 3.96 8.74 6.98
N PRO A 237 4.60 9.23 5.92
CA PRO A 237 4.47 8.66 4.58
C PRO A 237 5.11 7.26 4.44
N LEU A 238 6.07 6.89 5.27
CA LEU A 238 6.80 5.61 5.19
C LEU A 238 7.22 5.26 3.75
N VAL A 239 7.71 6.25 3.00
CA VAL A 239 8.23 6.07 1.65
C VAL A 239 9.71 5.69 1.73
N GLN A 240 10.12 4.68 0.99
CA GLN A 240 11.52 4.29 0.86
C GLN A 240 12.11 4.97 -0.38
N GLU A 241 13.08 5.85 -0.19
CA GLU A 241 13.86 6.44 -1.27
C GLU A 241 14.92 5.42 -1.74
N ASN A 242 14.49 4.41 -2.49
CA ASN A 242 15.41 3.40 -2.99
C ASN A 242 16.10 3.92 -4.25
N ALA A 243 17.43 3.94 -4.27
CA ALA A 243 18.18 4.15 -5.50
C ALA A 243 17.89 3.01 -6.49
N ALA A 244 17.89 3.33 -7.79
CA ALA A 244 17.85 2.30 -8.83
C ALA A 244 19.10 1.41 -8.71
N ASP A 245 18.91 0.13 -8.83
CA ASP A 245 19.97 -0.85 -8.84
C ASP A 245 20.67 -0.86 -10.24
N GLU A 246 21.83 -1.49 -10.37
CA GLU A 246 22.55 -1.56 -11.65
C GLU A 246 21.72 -2.23 -12.75
N THR A 247 20.84 -3.19 -12.40
CA THR A 247 19.96 -3.87 -13.35
C THR A 247 18.88 -2.96 -13.94
N ASP A 248 18.53 -1.88 -13.24
CA ASP A 248 17.53 -0.90 -13.65
C ASP A 248 18.14 0.35 -14.30
N SER A 249 19.48 0.39 -14.42
CA SER A 249 20.25 1.52 -14.96
C SER A 249 19.79 1.95 -16.37
N TRP A 250 19.31 1.00 -17.19
CA TRP A 250 18.83 1.28 -18.55
C TRP A 250 17.55 2.13 -18.55
N ILE A 251 16.62 1.91 -17.58
CA ILE A 251 15.39 2.71 -17.41
C ILE A 251 15.79 4.14 -17.03
N MET A 252 16.67 4.27 -16.04
CA MET A 252 17.12 5.57 -15.56
C MET A 252 17.94 6.32 -16.64
N ASN A 253 18.75 5.62 -17.42
CA ASN A 253 19.48 6.19 -18.57
C ASN A 253 18.53 6.66 -19.69
N TRP A 254 17.44 5.92 -19.95
CA TRP A 254 16.42 6.37 -20.92
C TRP A 254 15.70 7.63 -20.39
N LEU A 255 15.36 7.64 -19.12
CA LEU A 255 14.63 8.72 -18.47
C LEU A 255 15.47 10.01 -18.37
N SER A 256 16.79 9.90 -18.14
CA SER A 256 17.72 11.04 -18.09
C SER A 256 17.83 11.82 -19.39
N LYS A 257 17.43 11.23 -20.52
CA LYS A 257 17.41 11.86 -21.85
C LYS A 257 16.09 12.59 -22.15
N LYS A 258 15.11 12.51 -21.26
CA LYS A 258 13.80 13.13 -21.44
C LYS A 258 13.77 14.50 -20.78
N ARG A 259 12.93 15.40 -21.33
CA ARG A 259 12.71 16.73 -20.74
C ARG A 259 11.96 16.64 -19.43
N GLU A 260 12.12 17.63 -18.59
CA GLU A 260 11.37 17.77 -17.34
C GLU A 260 9.86 17.63 -17.58
N SER A 261 9.18 16.87 -16.69
CA SER A 261 7.75 16.66 -16.68
C SER A 261 7.14 16.16 -18.01
N SER A 262 7.94 15.44 -18.84
CA SER A 262 7.51 15.00 -20.17
C SER A 262 7.17 13.50 -20.26
N THR A 263 7.34 12.75 -19.19
CA THR A 263 7.16 11.29 -19.15
C THR A 263 6.06 10.89 -18.19
N LEU A 264 5.13 10.07 -18.65
CA LEU A 264 4.11 9.41 -17.82
C LEU A 264 4.67 8.09 -17.32
N TYR A 265 4.69 7.89 -16.02
CA TYR A 265 4.94 6.58 -15.43
C TYR A 265 3.62 5.83 -15.27
N ILE A 266 3.57 4.54 -15.61
CA ILE A 266 2.35 3.72 -15.57
C ILE A 266 2.63 2.45 -14.79
N SER A 267 1.97 2.28 -13.65
CA SER A 267 2.10 1.07 -12.82
C SER A 267 0.83 0.85 -12.00
N PHE A 268 0.34 -0.39 -12.01
CA PHE A 268 -0.90 -0.78 -11.35
C PHE A 268 -0.66 -1.73 -10.15
N GLY A 269 0.52 -1.64 -9.55
CA GLY A 269 0.89 -2.42 -8.37
C GLY A 269 1.29 -3.86 -8.69
N SER A 270 1.45 -4.68 -7.64
CA SER A 270 2.01 -6.03 -7.76
C SER A 270 0.97 -7.14 -7.97
N GLU A 271 -0.30 -6.85 -7.74
CA GLU A 271 -1.39 -7.84 -7.68
C GLU A 271 -2.54 -7.52 -8.66
N THR A 272 -2.28 -6.66 -9.65
CA THR A 272 -3.28 -6.27 -10.65
C THR A 272 -2.92 -6.87 -12.01
N TYR A 273 -3.91 -7.51 -12.60
CA TYR A 273 -3.84 -8.09 -13.93
C TYR A 273 -5.02 -7.63 -14.76
N PHE A 274 -4.77 -7.21 -15.99
CA PHE A 274 -5.78 -6.70 -16.90
C PHE A 274 -6.27 -7.77 -17.87
N SER A 275 -7.53 -7.64 -18.31
CA SER A 275 -8.01 -8.39 -19.47
C SER A 275 -7.37 -7.87 -20.77
N ARG A 276 -7.44 -8.67 -21.84
CA ARG A 276 -6.95 -8.23 -23.17
C ARG A 276 -7.59 -6.93 -23.60
N GLU A 277 -8.88 -6.78 -23.41
CA GLU A 277 -9.64 -5.57 -23.75
C GLU A 277 -9.12 -4.35 -22.97
N GLN A 278 -8.89 -4.49 -21.68
CA GLN A 278 -8.38 -3.41 -20.84
C GLN A 278 -6.96 -2.98 -21.27
N ILE A 279 -6.08 -3.95 -21.62
CA ILE A 279 -4.74 -3.67 -22.15
C ILE A 279 -4.85 -2.89 -23.46
N GLN A 280 -5.75 -3.29 -24.36
CA GLN A 280 -5.97 -2.63 -25.63
C GLN A 280 -6.50 -1.19 -25.48
N GLU A 281 -7.42 -0.96 -24.53
CA GLU A 281 -7.93 0.40 -24.28
C GLU A 281 -6.85 1.31 -23.67
N ILE A 282 -5.99 0.80 -22.77
CA ILE A 282 -4.85 1.56 -22.26
C ILE A 282 -3.87 1.87 -23.41
N ALA A 283 -3.54 0.90 -24.23
CA ALA A 283 -2.68 1.08 -25.40
C ALA A 283 -3.24 2.13 -26.37
N LYS A 284 -4.54 2.06 -26.71
CA LYS A 284 -5.24 3.05 -27.53
C LYS A 284 -5.13 4.47 -26.95
N GLY A 285 -5.32 4.61 -25.64
CA GLY A 285 -5.15 5.91 -24.96
C GLY A 285 -3.71 6.44 -25.10
N LEU A 286 -2.72 5.56 -25.00
CA LEU A 286 -1.30 5.91 -25.18
C LEU A 286 -0.97 6.24 -26.64
N GLU A 287 -1.66 5.67 -27.62
CA GLU A 287 -1.52 6.04 -29.04
C GLU A 287 -2.05 7.45 -29.30
N LEU A 288 -3.20 7.79 -28.71
CA LEU A 288 -3.86 9.08 -28.87
C LEU A 288 -3.04 10.24 -28.29
N CYS A 289 -2.43 10.04 -27.12
CA CYS A 289 -1.57 11.05 -26.51
C CYS A 289 -0.13 10.96 -27.05
N LYS A 290 0.58 12.12 -27.09
CA LYS A 290 1.95 12.21 -27.63
C LYS A 290 3.01 12.36 -26.52
N VAL A 291 2.74 11.83 -25.34
CA VAL A 291 3.66 11.88 -24.20
C VAL A 291 4.67 10.73 -24.24
N ASN A 292 5.83 10.94 -23.64
CA ASN A 292 6.71 9.80 -23.37
C ASN A 292 6.09 8.96 -22.23
N PHE A 293 6.35 7.66 -22.18
CA PHE A 293 5.86 6.84 -21.09
C PHE A 293 6.78 5.66 -20.74
N ILE A 294 6.69 5.22 -19.49
CA ILE A 294 7.21 3.96 -18.99
C ILE A 294 6.01 3.16 -18.48
N TRP A 295 5.71 2.04 -19.12
CA TRP A 295 4.60 1.18 -18.70
C TRP A 295 5.13 -0.11 -18.08
N VAL A 296 4.94 -0.28 -16.77
CA VAL A 296 5.20 -1.54 -16.07
C VAL A 296 3.99 -2.43 -16.20
N ALA A 297 4.06 -3.39 -17.12
CA ALA A 297 2.98 -4.29 -17.43
C ALA A 297 3.45 -5.74 -17.22
N ARG A 298 3.04 -6.33 -16.09
CA ARG A 298 3.45 -7.68 -15.71
C ARG A 298 2.37 -8.69 -16.07
N SER A 299 2.82 -9.84 -16.55
CA SER A 299 1.96 -11.01 -16.71
C SER A 299 1.96 -11.82 -15.41
N PRO A 300 0.82 -12.41 -15.01
CA PRO A 300 0.78 -13.34 -13.90
C PRO A 300 1.68 -14.57 -14.17
N VAL A 301 2.12 -15.22 -13.11
CA VAL A 301 2.89 -16.47 -13.22
C VAL A 301 1.89 -17.65 -13.31
N GLY A 302 1.91 -18.39 -14.42
CA GLY A 302 1.06 -19.58 -14.64
C GLY A 302 0.57 -19.72 -16.09
N SER A 303 0.06 -20.89 -16.47
CA SER A 303 -0.27 -21.25 -17.85
C SER A 303 -1.53 -20.61 -18.44
N ASP A 304 -2.39 -19.99 -17.62
CA ASP A 304 -3.71 -19.48 -18.07
C ASP A 304 -3.75 -17.95 -18.23
N HIS A 305 -2.60 -17.29 -18.26
CA HIS A 305 -2.53 -15.83 -18.20
C HIS A 305 -2.07 -15.20 -19.51
N ILE A 306 -2.72 -14.10 -19.86
CA ILE A 306 -2.44 -13.33 -21.07
C ILE A 306 -1.04 -12.71 -20.96
N ASN A 307 -0.17 -13.03 -21.92
CA ASN A 307 1.06 -12.26 -22.13
C ASN A 307 0.67 -10.84 -22.57
N VAL A 308 1.18 -9.84 -21.86
CA VAL A 308 0.82 -8.44 -22.16
C VAL A 308 1.21 -8.07 -23.59
N GLU A 309 2.36 -8.48 -24.10
CA GLU A 309 2.79 -8.20 -25.47
C GLU A 309 1.83 -8.79 -26.52
N GLU A 310 1.32 -10.02 -26.27
CA GLU A 310 0.34 -10.67 -27.14
C GLU A 310 -1.07 -10.04 -27.06
N ALA A 311 -1.33 -9.30 -25.98
CA ALA A 311 -2.59 -8.59 -25.79
C ALA A 311 -2.60 -7.20 -26.43
N LEU A 312 -1.42 -6.61 -26.66
CA LEU A 312 -1.29 -5.30 -27.29
C LEU A 312 -1.83 -5.30 -28.72
N PRO A 313 -2.32 -4.15 -29.21
CA PRO A 313 -2.67 -3.98 -30.63
C PRO A 313 -1.48 -4.27 -31.54
N GLU A 314 -1.75 -4.83 -32.71
CA GLU A 314 -0.72 -5.10 -33.72
C GLU A 314 0.00 -3.81 -34.11
N GLY A 315 1.34 -3.81 -34.12
CA GLY A 315 2.17 -2.67 -34.44
C GLY A 315 2.33 -1.63 -33.34
N PHE A 316 1.68 -1.79 -32.18
CA PHE A 316 1.77 -0.81 -31.07
C PHE A 316 3.22 -0.54 -30.64
N ILE A 317 4.03 -1.58 -30.45
CA ILE A 317 5.43 -1.45 -30.01
C ILE A 317 6.23 -0.61 -31.00
N ASP A 318 6.09 -0.86 -32.30
CA ASP A 318 6.78 -0.10 -33.35
C ASP A 318 6.33 1.36 -33.40
N LEU A 319 5.04 1.61 -33.17
CA LEU A 319 4.47 2.94 -33.15
C LEU A 319 5.02 3.80 -32.00
N VAL A 320 5.29 3.20 -30.85
CA VAL A 320 5.68 3.93 -29.62
C VAL A 320 7.16 3.84 -29.27
N LYS A 321 7.98 3.09 -30.00
CA LYS A 321 9.39 2.80 -29.68
C LYS A 321 10.28 4.00 -29.36
N GLU A 322 9.99 5.17 -29.97
CA GLU A 322 10.79 6.40 -29.77
C GLU A 322 10.39 7.14 -28.47
N ARG A 323 9.17 6.88 -27.95
CA ARG A 323 8.60 7.62 -26.83
C ARG A 323 8.14 6.75 -25.67
N GLY A 324 8.06 5.45 -25.83
CA GLY A 324 7.55 4.53 -24.82
C GLY A 324 8.48 3.35 -24.57
N ILE A 325 8.52 2.89 -23.34
CA ILE A 325 9.13 1.61 -22.96
C ILE A 325 8.15 0.76 -22.18
N LEU A 326 8.10 -0.53 -22.50
CA LEU A 326 7.34 -1.53 -21.79
C LEU A 326 8.27 -2.33 -20.87
N VAL A 327 7.96 -2.36 -19.58
CA VAL A 327 8.75 -3.08 -18.57
C VAL A 327 7.94 -4.24 -18.04
N GLN A 328 8.33 -5.47 -18.35
CA GLN A 328 7.62 -6.69 -17.91
C GLN A 328 8.09 -7.21 -16.54
N LYS A 329 9.19 -6.67 -16.04
CA LYS A 329 9.76 -7.03 -14.75
C LYS A 329 9.45 -5.97 -13.70
N TRP A 330 10.02 -6.13 -12.53
CA TRP A 330 10.00 -5.09 -11.50
C TRP A 330 10.72 -3.84 -12.01
N ALA A 331 10.19 -2.66 -11.67
CA ALA A 331 10.80 -1.38 -11.96
C ALA A 331 11.05 -0.59 -10.64
N PRO A 332 12.09 0.23 -10.56
CA PRO A 332 12.42 1.00 -9.37
C PRO A 332 11.49 2.21 -9.23
N GLN A 333 10.23 1.97 -8.82
CA GLN A 333 9.15 2.96 -8.80
C GLN A 333 9.54 4.26 -8.09
N ALA A 334 10.14 4.17 -6.90
CA ALA A 334 10.56 5.35 -6.15
C ALA A 334 11.62 6.18 -6.92
N ALA A 335 12.63 5.54 -7.52
CA ALA A 335 13.64 6.23 -8.32
C ALA A 335 13.04 6.85 -9.59
N ILE A 336 12.10 6.17 -10.23
CA ILE A 336 11.39 6.69 -11.41
C ILE A 336 10.57 7.92 -11.01
N LEU A 337 9.75 7.84 -9.95
CA LEU A 337 8.93 8.95 -9.47
C LEU A 337 9.77 10.13 -8.98
N ALA A 338 10.96 9.89 -8.43
CA ALA A 338 11.91 10.94 -8.03
C ALA A 338 12.56 11.66 -9.22
N SER A 339 12.45 11.12 -10.44
CA SER A 339 13.07 11.73 -11.62
C SER A 339 12.32 12.99 -12.06
N PRO A 340 13.03 14.11 -12.30
CA PRO A 340 12.39 15.35 -12.80
C PRO A 340 11.73 15.17 -14.18
N ALA A 341 12.10 14.15 -14.95
CA ALA A 341 11.50 13.86 -16.24
C ALA A 341 10.06 13.31 -16.13
N VAL A 342 9.65 12.80 -14.94
CA VAL A 342 8.30 12.27 -14.72
C VAL A 342 7.34 13.40 -14.40
N GLY A 343 6.34 13.57 -15.25
CA GLY A 343 5.31 14.61 -15.14
C GLY A 343 3.94 14.13 -14.69
N GLY A 344 3.74 12.79 -14.65
CA GLY A 344 2.48 12.16 -14.23
C GLY A 344 2.67 10.69 -13.89
N PHE A 345 1.77 10.17 -13.06
CA PHE A 345 1.75 8.77 -12.64
C PHE A 345 0.35 8.16 -12.88
N MET A 346 0.24 7.27 -13.86
CA MET A 346 -1.00 6.49 -14.05
C MET A 346 -1.01 5.30 -13.10
N SER A 347 -1.93 5.33 -12.16
CA SER A 347 -1.96 4.42 -11.03
C SER A 347 -3.34 3.80 -10.80
N HIS A 348 -3.37 2.56 -10.27
CA HIS A 348 -4.57 1.94 -9.72
C HIS A 348 -5.06 2.58 -8.40
N CYS A 349 -4.37 3.57 -7.87
CA CYS A 349 -4.70 4.26 -6.62
C CYS A 349 -4.64 3.40 -5.34
N GLY A 350 -3.87 2.32 -5.31
CA GLY A 350 -3.50 1.67 -4.05
C GLY A 350 -2.77 2.66 -3.15
N TRP A 351 -3.02 2.61 -1.83
CA TRP A 351 -2.57 3.68 -0.92
C TRP A 351 -1.06 3.94 -0.95
N ASN A 352 -0.24 2.90 -1.07
CA ASN A 352 1.21 3.08 -1.17
C ASN A 352 1.61 3.90 -2.41
N ALA A 353 0.96 3.65 -3.56
CA ALA A 353 1.21 4.41 -4.78
C ALA A 353 0.79 5.89 -4.66
N ILE A 354 -0.34 6.15 -3.98
CA ILE A 354 -0.79 7.52 -3.71
C ILE A 354 0.18 8.27 -2.79
N LYS A 355 0.67 7.62 -1.73
CA LYS A 355 1.69 8.21 -0.85
C LYS A 355 2.97 8.56 -1.59
N GLU A 356 3.46 7.65 -2.42
CA GLU A 356 4.66 7.88 -3.23
C GLU A 356 4.45 9.03 -4.22
N SER A 357 3.28 9.09 -4.87
CA SER A 357 2.90 10.20 -5.74
C SER A 357 2.98 11.55 -5.01
N ILE A 358 2.39 11.65 -3.82
CA ILE A 358 2.44 12.86 -2.98
C ILE A 358 3.88 13.16 -2.57
N TYR A 359 4.60 12.18 -2.06
CA TYR A 359 5.96 12.34 -1.54
C TYR A 359 6.94 12.86 -2.60
N PHE A 360 6.86 12.32 -3.82
CA PHE A 360 7.70 12.73 -4.95
C PHE A 360 7.14 13.92 -5.75
N GLY A 361 5.95 14.40 -5.43
CA GLY A 361 5.35 15.56 -6.09
C GLY A 361 4.92 15.29 -7.53
N VAL A 362 4.41 14.08 -7.82
CA VAL A 362 3.97 13.64 -9.16
C VAL A 362 2.45 13.53 -9.21
N PRO A 363 1.73 14.24 -10.09
CA PRO A 363 0.27 14.16 -10.19
C PRO A 363 -0.20 12.82 -10.75
N VAL A 364 -1.44 12.44 -10.42
CA VAL A 364 -1.99 11.12 -10.70
C VAL A 364 -3.01 11.13 -11.84
N VAL A 365 -2.86 10.19 -12.78
CA VAL A 365 -3.94 9.68 -13.63
C VAL A 365 -4.54 8.47 -12.94
N ALA A 366 -5.69 8.63 -12.30
CA ALA A 366 -6.29 7.62 -11.47
C ALA A 366 -7.11 6.62 -12.30
N LEU A 367 -6.79 5.34 -12.21
CA LEU A 367 -7.54 4.24 -12.81
C LEU A 367 -7.80 3.16 -11.74
N PRO A 368 -8.70 3.43 -10.75
CA PRO A 368 -8.97 2.51 -9.66
C PRO A 368 -9.61 1.21 -10.16
N LEU A 369 -9.32 0.08 -9.53
CA LEU A 369 -9.74 -1.23 -10.00
C LEU A 369 -10.47 -2.06 -8.95
N LYS A 370 -10.03 -2.06 -7.68
CA LYS A 370 -10.55 -2.94 -6.63
C LYS A 370 -10.29 -2.37 -5.23
N PHE A 371 -10.88 -2.97 -4.22
CA PHE A 371 -10.70 -2.65 -2.79
C PHE A 371 -10.97 -1.16 -2.47
N GLU A 372 -10.08 -0.52 -1.73
CA GLU A 372 -10.16 0.88 -1.35
C GLU A 372 -9.75 1.88 -2.44
N GLN A 373 -9.27 1.36 -3.60
CA GLN A 373 -8.71 2.20 -4.67
C GLN A 373 -9.69 3.25 -5.21
N PRO A 374 -11.01 2.97 -5.39
CA PRO A 374 -11.96 3.99 -5.79
C PRO A 374 -12.05 5.16 -4.81
N LEU A 375 -12.00 4.89 -3.50
CA LEU A 375 -12.05 5.93 -2.46
C LEU A 375 -10.77 6.77 -2.46
N ASN A 376 -9.62 6.15 -2.65
CA ASN A 376 -8.35 6.84 -2.82
C ASN A 376 -8.33 7.71 -4.10
N SER A 377 -8.96 7.24 -5.18
CA SER A 377 -9.13 8.01 -6.42
C SER A 377 -9.97 9.27 -6.19
N ARG A 378 -11.06 9.15 -5.43
CA ARG A 378 -11.90 10.32 -5.03
C ARG A 378 -11.10 11.34 -4.23
N LEU A 379 -10.24 10.87 -3.31
CA LEU A 379 -9.31 11.75 -2.58
C LEU A 379 -8.33 12.47 -3.52
N VAL A 380 -7.79 11.77 -4.53
CA VAL A 380 -6.89 12.37 -5.54
C VAL A 380 -7.57 13.54 -6.25
N VAL A 381 -8.82 13.36 -6.66
CA VAL A 381 -9.62 14.39 -7.34
C VAL A 381 -10.00 15.51 -6.38
N GLU A 382 -10.50 15.20 -5.20
CA GLU A 382 -10.91 16.16 -4.16
C GLU A 382 -9.75 17.06 -3.71
N ALA A 383 -8.59 16.47 -3.50
CA ALA A 383 -7.38 17.21 -3.11
C ALA A 383 -6.68 17.91 -4.28
N ALA A 384 -7.23 17.79 -5.51
CA ALA A 384 -6.79 18.44 -6.73
C ALA A 384 -5.32 18.18 -7.12
N PHE A 385 -4.88 16.92 -7.00
CA PHE A 385 -3.56 16.51 -7.48
C PHE A 385 -3.59 15.41 -8.55
N GLY A 386 -4.76 15.11 -9.10
CA GLY A 386 -4.91 14.19 -10.21
C GLY A 386 -6.29 14.22 -10.82
N VAL A 387 -6.48 13.36 -11.82
CA VAL A 387 -7.70 13.20 -12.61
C VAL A 387 -8.05 11.72 -12.67
N GLU A 388 -9.30 11.38 -12.53
CA GLU A 388 -9.78 10.01 -12.70
C GLU A 388 -10.19 9.75 -14.15
N VAL A 389 -9.80 8.59 -14.69
CA VAL A 389 -10.24 8.11 -16.00
C VAL A 389 -11.75 7.86 -15.98
N ALA A 390 -12.48 8.54 -16.84
CA ALA A 390 -13.94 8.40 -16.93
C ALA A 390 -14.34 6.96 -17.29
N ARG A 391 -15.46 6.49 -16.69
CA ARG A 391 -16.04 5.17 -16.90
C ARG A 391 -17.51 5.26 -17.25
N ASP A 392 -18.02 4.23 -17.89
CA ASP A 392 -19.45 4.08 -18.12
C ASP A 392 -20.18 3.59 -16.84
N GLU A 393 -21.50 3.48 -16.89
CA GLU A 393 -22.36 3.02 -15.79
C GLU A 393 -22.02 1.60 -15.31
N LYS A 394 -21.30 0.82 -16.12
CA LYS A 394 -20.85 -0.55 -15.80
C LYS A 394 -19.39 -0.61 -15.32
N GLY A 395 -18.75 0.55 -15.14
CA GLY A 395 -17.37 0.65 -14.72
C GLY A 395 -16.33 0.38 -15.81
N LYS A 396 -16.71 0.34 -17.10
CA LYS A 396 -15.77 0.17 -18.21
C LYS A 396 -15.19 1.53 -18.62
N PHE A 397 -13.91 1.53 -18.93
CA PHE A 397 -13.21 2.66 -19.54
C PHE A 397 -12.86 2.36 -21.00
N ASP A 398 -12.66 3.40 -21.80
CA ASP A 398 -12.19 3.32 -23.17
C ASP A 398 -10.89 4.11 -23.38
N GLY A 399 -10.22 3.88 -24.50
CA GLY A 399 -8.95 4.52 -24.81
C GLY A 399 -9.05 6.05 -24.99
N GLU A 400 -10.20 6.57 -25.37
CA GLU A 400 -10.41 8.03 -25.48
C GLU A 400 -10.48 8.67 -24.09
N ALA A 401 -11.15 8.01 -23.12
CA ALA A 401 -11.18 8.46 -21.73
C ALA A 401 -9.79 8.41 -21.12
N VAL A 402 -9.03 7.33 -21.37
CA VAL A 402 -7.63 7.19 -20.95
C VAL A 402 -6.78 8.31 -21.54
N GLY A 403 -6.85 8.55 -22.86
CA GLY A 403 -6.10 9.61 -23.54
C GLY A 403 -6.42 11.00 -23.00
N ARG A 404 -7.71 11.32 -22.80
CA ARG A 404 -8.14 12.62 -22.23
C ARG A 404 -7.57 12.84 -20.82
N ALA A 405 -7.64 11.83 -19.96
CA ALA A 405 -7.12 11.94 -18.59
C ALA A 405 -5.58 12.11 -18.58
N ILE A 406 -4.87 11.41 -19.47
CA ILE A 406 -3.42 11.60 -19.65
C ILE A 406 -3.11 13.02 -20.09
N ASP A 407 -3.79 13.53 -21.13
CA ASP A 407 -3.55 14.87 -21.65
C ASP A 407 -3.85 15.94 -20.59
N GLU A 408 -4.91 15.79 -19.80
CA GLU A 408 -5.26 16.72 -18.73
C GLU A 408 -4.20 16.79 -17.62
N VAL A 409 -3.57 15.67 -17.26
CA VAL A 409 -2.51 15.63 -16.26
C VAL A 409 -1.17 16.10 -16.83
N MET A 410 -0.87 15.73 -18.08
CA MET A 410 0.47 15.92 -18.65
C MET A 410 0.65 17.26 -19.34
N LEU A 411 -0.43 17.83 -19.90
CA LEU A 411 -0.35 18.97 -20.84
C LEU A 411 -1.07 20.21 -20.30
N GLY A 412 -0.71 21.37 -20.85
CA GLY A 412 -1.40 22.63 -20.66
C GLY A 412 -1.45 23.14 -19.22
N GLU A 413 -2.33 24.13 -19.00
CA GLU A 413 -2.49 24.82 -17.70
C GLU A 413 -3.05 23.88 -16.60
N SER A 414 -3.90 22.92 -16.99
CA SER A 414 -4.43 21.92 -16.02
C SER A 414 -3.29 21.10 -15.43
N GLY A 415 -2.44 20.51 -16.26
CA GLY A 415 -1.30 19.74 -15.81
C GLY A 415 -0.32 20.55 -14.96
N GLU A 416 -0.06 21.82 -15.31
CA GLU A 416 0.79 22.70 -14.51
C GLU A 416 0.20 22.98 -13.12
N ARG A 417 -1.13 23.21 -13.04
CA ARG A 417 -1.84 23.41 -11.79
C ARG A 417 -1.76 22.18 -10.89
N LEU A 418 -1.98 20.97 -11.43
CA LEU A 418 -1.89 19.71 -10.70
C LEU A 418 -0.47 19.47 -10.17
N ARG A 419 0.56 19.67 -11.02
CA ARG A 419 1.97 19.56 -10.61
C ARG A 419 2.34 20.53 -9.49
N ARG A 420 1.94 21.79 -9.61
CA ARG A 420 2.17 22.79 -8.56
C ARG A 420 1.52 22.33 -7.24
N ARG A 421 0.26 21.89 -7.30
CA ARG A 421 -0.49 21.43 -6.14
C ARG A 421 0.19 20.27 -5.42
N VAL A 422 0.57 19.23 -6.16
CA VAL A 422 1.19 18.05 -5.53
C VAL A 422 2.62 18.34 -5.04
N ARG A 423 3.35 19.27 -5.66
CA ARG A 423 4.65 19.74 -5.14
C ARG A 423 4.51 20.47 -3.80
N GLU A 424 3.53 21.36 -3.67
CA GLU A 424 3.20 21.99 -2.37
C GLU A 424 2.85 20.94 -1.31
N MET A 425 2.14 19.88 -1.71
CA MET A 425 1.82 18.73 -0.84
C MET A 425 3.09 17.99 -0.42
N SER A 426 3.97 17.70 -1.35
CA SER A 426 5.26 17.04 -1.10
C SER A 426 6.11 17.81 -0.08
N GLU A 427 6.25 19.12 -0.29
CA GLU A 427 7.03 19.99 0.61
C GLU A 427 6.50 19.97 2.04
N LYS A 428 5.18 20.12 2.20
CA LYS A 428 4.53 20.07 3.53
C LYS A 428 4.69 18.70 4.18
N THR A 429 4.48 17.62 3.41
CA THR A 429 4.63 16.25 3.92
C THR A 429 6.03 15.99 4.46
N LYS A 430 7.08 16.45 3.75
CA LYS A 430 8.47 16.28 4.16
C LYS A 430 8.83 17.12 5.40
N VAL A 431 8.24 18.30 5.54
CA VAL A 431 8.43 19.15 6.73
C VAL A 431 7.79 18.52 7.96
N GLU A 432 6.59 17.96 7.84
CA GLU A 432 5.83 17.40 8.96
C GLU A 432 6.30 15.98 9.35
N GLU A 433 7.06 15.31 8.49
CA GLU A 433 7.41 13.89 8.63
C GLU A 433 8.10 13.53 9.94
N GLU A 434 9.13 14.29 10.30
CA GLU A 434 9.92 14.00 11.50
C GLU A 434 9.14 14.31 12.79
N GLU A 435 8.37 15.39 12.83
CA GLU A 435 7.52 15.72 13.98
C GLU A 435 6.44 14.66 14.19
N THR A 436 5.78 14.25 13.11
CA THR A 436 4.77 13.17 13.14
C THR A 436 5.39 11.89 13.69
N PHE A 437 6.57 11.52 13.21
CA PHE A 437 7.23 10.29 13.65
C PHE A 437 7.73 10.36 15.10
N CYS A 438 8.22 11.50 15.56
CA CYS A 438 8.56 11.73 16.98
C CYS A 438 7.35 11.45 17.88
N GLY A 439 6.16 11.91 17.50
CA GLY A 439 4.92 11.63 18.21
C GLY A 439 4.63 10.12 18.32
N VAL A 440 4.84 9.36 17.23
CA VAL A 440 4.69 7.90 17.26
C VAL A 440 5.65 7.25 18.27
N VAL A 441 6.92 7.64 18.25
CA VAL A 441 7.95 7.12 19.16
C VAL A 441 7.59 7.40 20.63
N GLU A 442 7.06 8.58 20.92
CA GLU A 442 6.62 8.94 22.28
C GLU A 442 5.45 8.07 22.74
N GLU A 443 4.44 7.89 21.89
CA GLU A 443 3.26 7.09 22.23
C GLU A 443 3.59 5.63 22.45
N LEU A 444 4.38 5.01 21.58
CA LEU A 444 4.81 3.63 21.74
C LEU A 444 5.69 3.45 22.99
N THR A 445 6.56 4.43 23.28
CA THR A 445 7.38 4.42 24.51
C THR A 445 6.49 4.48 25.76
N LYS A 446 5.45 5.33 25.79
CA LYS A 446 4.50 5.42 26.91
C LYS A 446 3.80 4.08 27.16
N ILE A 447 3.39 3.36 26.10
CA ILE A 447 2.75 2.05 26.21
C ILE A 447 3.70 1.02 26.81
N CYS A 448 4.94 0.96 26.32
CA CYS A 448 5.95 0.02 26.82
C CYS A 448 6.30 0.29 28.31
N VAL A 449 6.42 1.55 28.71
CA VAL A 449 6.70 1.94 30.11
C VAL A 449 5.53 1.54 31.04
N LYS A 450 4.27 1.73 30.62
CA LYS A 450 3.09 1.30 31.41
C LYS A 450 3.13 -0.22 31.68
N LYS A 451 3.50 -1.05 30.69
CA LYS A 451 3.65 -2.49 30.86
C LYS A 451 4.70 -2.81 31.94
N SER A 452 5.88 -2.19 31.83
CA SER A 452 6.99 -2.44 32.79
C SER A 452 6.66 -2.04 34.23
N ALA A 453 5.75 -1.09 34.42
CA ALA A 453 5.28 -0.67 35.76
C ALA A 453 4.18 -1.58 36.34
N SER A 454 3.54 -2.40 35.49
CA SER A 454 2.46 -3.31 35.87
C SER A 454 2.92 -4.77 36.05
N SER A 455 4.15 -5.07 35.66
CA SER A 455 4.85 -6.36 35.80
C SER A 455 5.73 -6.37 37.06
#